data_c78f4a5b820a1b1eeaf4c0855b58a13c
#
_entry.id   c78f4a5b820a1b1eeaf4c0855b58a13c
#
_cell.length_a   1.000
_cell.length_b   1.000
_cell.length_c   1.000
_cell.angle_alpha   90.00
_cell.angle_beta   90.00
_cell.angle_gamma   90.00
#
_symmetry.space_group_name_H-M   'P 1'
#
loop_
_entity.id
_entity.type
_entity.pdbx_description
1 polymer ?
#
loop_
_entity_poly.entity_id
_entity_poly.type
_entity_poly.pdbx_seq_one_letter_code
_entity_poly.pdbx_strand_id
1 'polypeptide(L)'
;MRKEYDVTALGELLIDFTENGSSGQGNPLLEANPGGAPCNVLAMLQKLGRKTAFIGKVGQDLFGSTLRETIEAVGINSEGLVMDKDVHTTLAFVHTF
;
A
#
# COMPACT_ATOMS: atom_id res chain seq x y z
N MET A 1 6.59 27.22 -11.69
CA MET A 1 6.57 25.74 -11.67
C MET A 1 5.13 25.26 -11.79
N ARG A 2 4.88 24.37 -12.72
CA ARG A 2 3.55 23.85 -12.93
C ARG A 2 3.17 22.84 -11.85
N LYS A 3 1.99 23.01 -11.29
CA LYS A 3 1.47 22.14 -10.26
C LYS A 3 0.70 20.99 -10.91
N GLU A 4 1.24 19.77 -10.86
CA GLU A 4 0.64 18.63 -11.53
C GLU A 4 -0.31 17.84 -10.64
N TYR A 5 -0.13 17.90 -9.32
CA TYR A 5 -0.92 17.12 -8.37
C TYR A 5 -1.56 18.02 -7.35
N ASP A 6 -2.80 17.70 -7.00
CA ASP A 6 -3.54 18.41 -5.95
C ASP A 6 -2.99 18.07 -4.56
N VAL A 7 -2.64 16.80 -4.36
CA VAL A 7 -2.10 16.32 -3.08
C VAL A 7 -1.01 15.29 -3.35
N THR A 8 0.13 15.49 -2.69
CA THR A 8 1.21 14.51 -2.66
C THR A 8 1.47 14.15 -1.22
N ALA A 9 1.43 12.87 -0.88
CA ALA A 9 1.71 12.39 0.46
C ALA A 9 3.05 11.68 0.51
N LEU A 10 3.79 11.92 1.58
CA LEU A 10 5.01 11.23 1.93
C LEU A 10 4.70 10.30 3.09
N GLY A 11 5.01 9.03 2.95
CA GLY A 11 4.72 8.11 4.04
C GLY A 11 5.12 6.69 3.77
N GLU A 12 4.45 5.78 4.43
CA GLU A 12 4.76 4.37 4.39
C GLU A 12 3.60 3.57 3.81
N LEU A 13 3.93 2.66 2.91
CA LEU A 13 3.03 1.60 2.46
C LEU A 13 3.46 0.31 3.13
N LEU A 14 2.49 -0.49 3.52
CA LEU A 14 2.74 -1.75 4.19
C LEU A 14 1.65 -2.76 3.86
N ILE A 15 1.90 -4.00 4.22
CA ILE A 15 0.89 -5.06 4.14
C ILE A 15 0.43 -5.37 5.57
N ASP A 16 -0.89 -5.31 5.78
CA ASP A 16 -1.53 -5.74 7.01
C ASP A 16 -2.04 -7.16 6.83
N PHE A 17 -1.53 -8.10 7.63
CA PHE A 17 -2.06 -9.46 7.64
C PHE A 17 -3.15 -9.58 8.68
N THR A 18 -4.34 -10.00 8.24
CA THR A 18 -5.48 -10.25 9.12
C THR A 18 -5.91 -11.70 9.02
N GLU A 19 -6.40 -12.26 10.11
CA GLU A 19 -6.87 -13.63 10.11
C GLU A 19 -8.14 -13.78 9.26
N ASN A 20 -8.15 -14.80 8.42
CA ASN A 20 -9.27 -15.09 7.53
C ASN A 20 -9.54 -16.59 7.52
N GLY A 21 -10.00 -17.11 8.65
CA GLY A 21 -10.35 -18.51 8.81
C GLY A 21 -9.17 -19.43 9.02
N SER A 22 -9.42 -20.72 8.76
CA SER A 22 -8.42 -21.77 8.91
C SER A 22 -8.39 -22.65 7.67
N SER A 23 -7.22 -23.21 7.40
CA SER A 23 -7.06 -24.18 6.31
C SER A 23 -7.69 -25.52 6.67
N GLY A 24 -7.77 -26.42 5.68
CA GLY A 24 -8.22 -27.78 5.91
C GLY A 24 -7.34 -28.59 6.88
N GLN A 25 -6.10 -28.12 7.09
CA GLN A 25 -5.17 -28.70 8.06
C GLN A 25 -5.24 -28.06 9.44
N GLY A 26 -6.14 -27.08 9.63
CA GLY A 26 -6.30 -26.38 10.90
C GLY A 26 -5.34 -25.23 11.13
N ASN A 27 -4.57 -24.84 10.12
CA ASN A 27 -3.65 -23.71 10.23
C ASN A 27 -4.40 -22.39 9.97
N PRO A 28 -4.04 -21.31 10.70
CA PRO A 28 -4.66 -20.02 10.43
C PRO A 28 -4.28 -19.52 9.02
N LEU A 29 -5.28 -18.95 8.35
CA LEU A 29 -5.07 -18.30 7.07
C LEU A 29 -5.01 -16.79 7.29
N LEU A 30 -4.07 -16.14 6.62
CA LEU A 30 -3.89 -14.70 6.74
C LEU A 30 -4.16 -14.03 5.39
N GLU A 31 -4.96 -12.99 5.42
CA GLU A 31 -5.18 -12.16 4.25
C GLU A 31 -4.21 -10.98 4.26
N ALA A 32 -3.52 -10.79 3.14
CA ALA A 32 -2.57 -9.70 2.97
C ALA A 32 -3.32 -8.47 2.43
N ASN A 33 -3.48 -7.46 3.26
CA ASN A 33 -4.21 -6.25 2.89
C ASN A 33 -3.25 -5.09 2.68
N PRO A 34 -3.31 -4.39 1.55
CA PRO A 34 -2.57 -3.14 1.38
C PRO A 34 -3.00 -2.13 2.42
N GLY A 35 -2.02 -1.50 3.09
CA GLY A 35 -2.29 -0.56 4.17
C GLY A 35 -1.33 0.62 4.13
N GLY A 36 -1.58 1.55 5.04
CA GLY A 36 -0.83 2.79 5.16
C GLY A 36 -1.79 3.97 5.13
N ALA A 37 -1.88 4.70 6.25
CA ALA A 37 -2.87 5.77 6.40
C ALA A 37 -2.78 6.85 5.31
N PRO A 38 -1.59 7.33 4.90
CA PRO A 38 -1.52 8.35 3.84
C PRO A 38 -2.13 7.87 2.53
N CYS A 39 -1.92 6.60 2.15
CA CYS A 39 -2.46 6.07 0.91
C CYS A 39 -3.98 5.92 0.94
N ASN A 40 -4.55 5.63 2.10
CA ASN A 40 -6.00 5.55 2.24
C ASN A 40 -6.64 6.91 1.98
N VAL A 41 -6.02 7.99 2.48
CA VAL A 41 -6.48 9.35 2.22
C VAL A 41 -6.35 9.70 0.74
N LEU A 42 -5.22 9.37 0.12
CA LEU A 42 -5.02 9.64 -1.30
C LEU A 42 -6.01 8.88 -2.19
N ALA A 43 -6.32 7.63 -1.84
CA ALA A 43 -7.29 6.83 -2.58
C ALA A 43 -8.68 7.48 -2.53
N MET A 44 -9.07 8.01 -1.37
CA MET A 44 -10.34 8.71 -1.23
C MET A 44 -10.36 9.99 -2.08
N LEU A 45 -9.29 10.79 -2.03
CA LEU A 45 -9.18 12.02 -2.82
C LEU A 45 -9.20 11.73 -4.31
N GLN A 46 -8.54 10.65 -4.73
CA GLN A 46 -8.56 10.24 -6.13
C GLN A 46 -9.98 9.92 -6.60
N LYS A 47 -10.78 9.26 -5.77
CA LYS A 47 -12.19 8.98 -6.06
C LYS A 47 -13.02 10.25 -6.17
N LEU A 48 -12.61 11.31 -5.50
CA LEU A 48 -13.27 12.62 -5.57
C LEU A 48 -12.79 13.47 -6.75
N GLY A 49 -12.01 12.88 -7.66
CA GLY A 49 -11.53 13.56 -8.86
C GLY A 49 -10.28 14.40 -8.68
N ARG A 50 -9.60 14.26 -7.55
CA ARG A 50 -8.33 14.96 -7.30
C ARG A 50 -7.16 14.17 -7.86
N LYS A 51 -6.12 14.88 -8.31
CA LYS A 51 -4.89 14.25 -8.75
C LYS A 51 -3.97 14.03 -7.57
N THR A 52 -3.58 12.79 -7.33
CA THR A 52 -2.80 12.42 -6.17
C THR A 52 -1.52 11.71 -6.54
N ALA A 53 -0.49 11.87 -5.71
CA ALA A 53 0.79 11.20 -5.86
C ALA A 53 1.26 10.72 -4.49
N PHE A 54 2.02 9.63 -4.49
CA PHE A 54 2.60 9.07 -3.28
C PHE A 54 4.12 9.01 -3.40
N ILE A 55 4.81 9.40 -2.34
CA ILE A 55 6.26 9.30 -2.22
C ILE A 55 6.58 8.39 -1.04
N GLY A 56 7.33 7.34 -1.29
CA GLY A 56 7.68 6.40 -0.24
C GLY A 56 8.60 5.30 -0.76
N LYS A 57 8.78 4.27 0.06
CA LYS A 57 9.64 3.16 -0.26
C LYS A 57 8.98 1.85 0.14
N VAL A 58 9.13 0.84 -0.71
CA VAL A 58 8.76 -0.55 -0.40
C VAL A 58 9.91 -1.45 -0.80
N GLY A 59 9.90 -2.69 -0.35
CA GLY A 59 10.88 -3.67 -0.79
C GLY A 59 10.64 -4.10 -2.24
N GLN A 60 11.71 -4.50 -2.90
CA GLN A 60 11.60 -5.10 -4.24
C GLN A 60 11.25 -6.58 -4.06
N ASP A 61 10.02 -6.82 -3.64
CA ASP A 61 9.50 -8.15 -3.34
C ASP A 61 8.05 -8.26 -3.82
N LEU A 62 7.45 -9.42 -3.61
CA LEU A 62 6.07 -9.67 -4.02
C LEU A 62 5.11 -8.65 -3.41
N PHE A 63 5.27 -8.34 -2.12
CA PHE A 63 4.39 -7.41 -1.42
C PHE A 63 4.58 -5.97 -1.88
N GLY A 64 5.81 -5.57 -2.17
CA GLY A 64 6.11 -4.25 -2.73
C GLY A 64 5.45 -4.07 -4.10
N SER A 65 5.52 -5.10 -4.95
CA SER A 65 4.86 -5.08 -6.25
C SER A 65 3.34 -5.00 -6.11
N THR A 66 2.76 -5.74 -5.18
CA THR A 66 1.32 -5.70 -4.91
C THR A 66 0.89 -4.31 -4.46
N LEU A 67 1.66 -3.66 -3.59
CA LEU A 67 1.36 -2.31 -3.12
C LEU A 67 1.42 -1.30 -4.26
N ARG A 68 2.44 -1.39 -5.10
CA ARG A 68 2.56 -0.51 -6.27
C ARG A 68 1.36 -0.67 -7.20
N GLU A 69 1.00 -1.89 -7.52
CA GLU A 69 -0.15 -2.16 -8.39
C GLU A 69 -1.44 -1.63 -7.77
N THR A 70 -1.59 -1.75 -6.47
CA THR A 70 -2.78 -1.29 -5.76
C THR A 70 -2.95 0.23 -5.88
N ILE A 71 -1.89 1.00 -5.64
CA ILE A 71 -2.01 2.46 -5.76
C ILE A 71 -2.20 2.90 -7.21
N GLU A 72 -1.56 2.22 -8.15
CA GLU A 72 -1.74 2.51 -9.57
C GLU A 72 -3.16 2.21 -10.05
N ALA A 73 -3.76 1.14 -9.53
CA ALA A 73 -5.11 0.74 -9.90
C ALA A 73 -6.17 1.77 -9.51
N VAL A 74 -5.94 2.54 -8.46
CA VAL A 74 -6.87 3.62 -8.07
C VAL A 74 -6.47 4.98 -8.63
N GLY A 75 -5.41 5.03 -9.45
CA GLY A 75 -5.01 6.25 -10.15
C GLY A 75 -4.01 7.13 -9.42
N ILE A 76 -3.47 6.69 -8.29
CA ILE A 76 -2.44 7.44 -7.57
C ILE A 76 -1.13 7.36 -8.35
N ASN A 77 -0.45 8.48 -8.56
CA ASN A 77 0.85 8.49 -9.22
C ASN A 77 1.90 7.82 -8.34
N SER A 78 2.62 6.86 -8.89
CA SER A 78 3.60 6.05 -8.17
C SER A 78 5.05 6.34 -8.55
N GLU A 79 5.32 7.41 -9.29
CA GLU A 79 6.69 7.72 -9.72
C GLU A 79 7.63 7.95 -8.54
N GLY A 80 7.11 8.46 -7.43
CA GLY A 80 7.89 8.67 -6.21
C GLY A 80 7.98 7.44 -5.30
N LEU A 81 7.43 6.30 -5.72
CA LEU A 81 7.53 5.07 -4.95
C LEU A 81 8.79 4.31 -5.34
N VAL A 82 9.73 4.21 -4.40
CA VAL A 82 11.00 3.54 -4.62
C VAL A 82 10.85 2.05 -4.29
N MET A 83 11.26 1.19 -5.22
CA MET A 83 11.35 -0.25 -5.00
C MET A 83 12.79 -0.56 -4.62
N ASP A 84 13.04 -0.83 -3.34
CA ASP A 84 14.39 -0.99 -2.81
C ASP A 84 14.72 -2.48 -2.64
N LYS A 85 15.77 -2.93 -3.33
CA LYS A 85 16.20 -4.34 -3.28
C LYS A 85 16.86 -4.72 -1.94
N ASP A 86 17.28 -3.73 -1.15
CA ASP A 86 18.02 -3.97 0.08
C ASP A 86 17.14 -3.96 1.33
N VAL A 87 15.85 -3.70 1.19
CA VAL A 87 14.89 -3.71 2.29
C VAL A 87 13.68 -4.58 1.94
N HIS A 88 13.02 -5.10 2.96
CA HIS A 88 11.76 -5.79 2.79
C HIS A 88 10.60 -4.82 2.94
N THR A 89 9.51 -5.09 2.22
CA THR A 89 8.25 -4.38 2.46
C THR A 89 7.83 -4.60 3.90
N THR A 90 7.38 -3.53 4.56
CA THR A 90 6.90 -3.61 5.95
C THR A 90 5.66 -4.49 6.03
N LEU A 91 5.66 -5.42 6.97
CA LEU A 91 4.54 -6.31 7.24
C LEU A 91 4.02 -6.04 8.64
N ALA A 92 2.72 -5.97 8.80
CA ALA A 92 2.07 -5.84 10.09
C ALA A 92 1.11 -7.01 10.28
N PHE A 93 1.06 -7.56 11.49
CA PHE A 93 0.15 -8.64 11.81
C PHE A 93 -0.89 -8.10 12.79
N VAL A 94 -2.15 -8.12 12.37
CA VAL A 94 -3.26 -7.61 13.15
C VAL A 94 -4.00 -8.79 13.76
N HIS A 95 -4.03 -8.82 15.09
CA HIS A 95 -4.73 -9.86 15.83
C HIS A 95 -5.95 -9.25 16.52
N THR A 96 -7.11 -9.86 16.27
CA THR A 96 -8.37 -9.45 16.90
C THR A 96 -8.74 -10.45 17.97
N PHE A 97 -8.98 -9.95 19.17
CA PHE A 97 -9.38 -10.77 20.31
C PHE A 97 -10.89 -10.91 20.38
#